data_d07c3f740c77b4bab69de2a0c691ebdb
#
_entry.id   d07c3f740c77b4bab69de2a0c691ebdb
#
_cell.length_a   1.000
_cell.length_b   1.000
_cell.length_c   1.000
_cell.angle_alpha   90.00
_cell.angle_beta   90.00
_cell.angle_gamma   90.00
#
_symmetry.space_group_name_H-M   'P 1'
#
loop_
_entity.id
_entity.type
_entity.pdbx_description
1 polymer ?
#
loop_
_entity_poly.entity_id
_entity_poly.type
_entity_poly.pdbx_seq_one_letter_code
_entity_poly.pdbx_strand_id
1 'polypeptide(L)'
;MAFERPKLATGVRLHRDKVREQDVLLFPEGALVLNETALEVLDLVDGERTLDDIAAVLSERYEGADVKDDVSELLDGIGERGLVVETDG
;
A
#
# COMPACT_ATOMS: atom_id res chain seq x y z
N MET A 1 -4.44 12.50 -5.42
CA MET A 1 -5.85 12.33 -5.03
C MET A 1 -5.95 11.24 -3.98
N ALA A 2 -6.59 11.52 -2.85
CA ALA A 2 -6.65 10.57 -1.74
C ALA A 2 -7.67 9.47 -2.01
N PHE A 3 -7.30 8.23 -1.68
CA PHE A 3 -8.21 7.10 -1.75
C PHE A 3 -9.08 7.05 -0.49
N GLU A 4 -10.33 6.65 -0.63
CA GLU A 4 -11.20 6.42 0.52
C GLU A 4 -11.00 5.00 1.06
N ARG A 5 -11.14 3.99 0.20
CA ARG A 5 -10.89 2.58 0.54
C ARG A 5 -10.02 1.96 -0.53
N PRO A 6 -8.71 2.12 -0.41
CA PRO A 6 -7.81 1.63 -1.45
C PRO A 6 -7.72 0.11 -1.47
N LYS A 7 -7.50 -0.42 -2.66
CA LYS A 7 -7.20 -1.85 -2.85
C LYS A 7 -6.20 -2.02 -3.97
N LEU A 8 -5.56 -3.17 -4.02
CA LEU A 8 -4.67 -3.49 -5.11
C LEU A 8 -5.48 -3.71 -6.38
N ALA A 9 -4.98 -3.21 -7.51
CA ALA A 9 -5.62 -3.42 -8.81
C ALA A 9 -5.63 -4.91 -9.17
N THR A 10 -6.52 -5.30 -10.06
CA THR A 10 -6.60 -6.68 -10.54
C THR A 10 -5.25 -7.10 -11.14
N GLY A 11 -4.76 -8.28 -10.73
CA GLY A 11 -3.47 -8.78 -11.21
C GLY A 11 -2.26 -8.25 -10.45
N VAL A 12 -2.48 -7.44 -9.43
CA VAL A 12 -1.41 -6.89 -8.58
C VAL A 12 -1.41 -7.64 -7.25
N ARG A 13 -0.23 -8.06 -6.79
CA ARG A 13 -0.11 -8.79 -5.52
C ARG A 13 1.23 -8.55 -4.85
N LEU A 14 1.24 -8.72 -3.53
CA LEU A 14 2.47 -8.70 -2.76
C LEU A 14 3.17 -10.06 -2.87
N HIS A 15 4.50 -10.04 -2.94
CA HIS A 15 5.29 -11.25 -3.04
C HIS A 15 6.61 -11.09 -2.29
N ARG A 16 7.02 -12.13 -1.57
CA ARG A 16 8.32 -12.16 -0.92
C ARG A 16 9.30 -12.94 -1.81
N ASP A 17 10.32 -12.24 -2.31
CA ASP A 17 11.40 -12.87 -3.07
C ASP A 17 12.43 -13.42 -2.07
N LYS A 18 12.40 -14.71 -1.84
CA LYS A 18 13.27 -15.38 -0.86
C LYS A 18 14.73 -15.43 -1.29
N VAL A 19 14.97 -15.44 -2.60
CA VAL A 19 16.34 -15.51 -3.12
C VAL A 19 17.06 -14.18 -2.87
N ARG A 20 16.39 -13.08 -3.15
CA ARG A 20 16.96 -11.74 -2.97
C ARG A 20 16.62 -11.12 -1.62
N GLU A 21 15.81 -11.81 -0.83
CA GLU A 21 15.31 -11.33 0.47
C GLU A 21 14.67 -9.95 0.35
N GLN A 22 13.79 -9.80 -0.64
CA GLN A 22 13.09 -8.54 -0.93
C GLN A 22 11.59 -8.75 -0.96
N ASP A 23 10.87 -7.74 -0.54
CA ASP A 23 9.42 -7.70 -0.73
C ASP A 23 9.13 -6.90 -1.99
N VAL A 24 8.25 -7.44 -2.84
CA VAL A 24 7.94 -6.81 -4.12
C VAL A 24 6.43 -6.76 -4.34
N LEU A 25 6.01 -5.79 -5.13
CA LEU A 25 4.66 -5.71 -5.64
C LEU A 25 4.71 -6.21 -7.09
N LEU A 26 4.06 -7.35 -7.33
CA LEU A 26 4.03 -7.94 -8.66
C LEU A 26 2.82 -7.46 -9.44
N PHE A 27 3.02 -7.16 -10.71
CA PHE A 27 1.96 -6.76 -11.62
C PHE A 27 2.31 -7.24 -13.03
N PRO A 28 1.32 -7.24 -13.98
CA PRO A 28 1.56 -7.84 -15.30
C PRO A 28 2.79 -7.32 -16.04
N GLU A 29 3.11 -6.05 -15.89
CA GLU A 29 4.23 -5.40 -16.60
C GLU A 29 5.57 -5.53 -15.88
N GLY A 30 5.58 -6.04 -14.63
CA GLY A 30 6.84 -6.16 -13.91
C GLY A 30 6.68 -6.26 -12.40
N ALA A 31 7.65 -5.72 -11.68
CA ALA A 31 7.68 -5.75 -10.23
C ALA A 31 8.29 -4.46 -9.67
N LEU A 32 7.81 -4.06 -8.51
CA LEU A 32 8.32 -2.90 -7.78
C LEU A 32 8.87 -3.38 -6.45
N VAL A 33 10.15 -3.11 -6.19
CA VAL A 33 10.77 -3.45 -4.91
C VAL A 33 10.26 -2.50 -3.84
N LEU A 34 9.83 -3.06 -2.71
CA LEU A 34 9.23 -2.30 -1.62
C LEU A 34 10.18 -2.20 -0.45
N ASN A 35 10.24 -1.03 0.17
CA ASN A 35 10.87 -0.91 1.47
C ASN A 35 9.89 -1.37 2.55
N GLU A 36 10.35 -1.44 3.78
CA GLU A 36 9.55 -1.93 4.90
C GLU A 36 8.27 -1.12 5.10
N THR A 37 8.37 0.20 5.02
CA THR A 37 7.21 1.09 5.19
C THR A 37 6.17 0.86 4.09
N ALA A 38 6.61 0.76 2.84
CA ALA A 38 5.70 0.52 1.72
C ALA A 38 5.00 -0.82 1.87
N LEU A 39 5.73 -1.85 2.29
CA LEU A 39 5.15 -3.17 2.53
C LEU A 39 4.05 -3.10 3.59
N GLU A 40 4.31 -2.43 4.71
CA GLU A 40 3.33 -2.30 5.78
C GLU A 40 2.05 -1.61 5.32
N VAL A 41 2.19 -0.54 4.53
CA VAL A 41 1.03 0.17 3.98
C VAL A 41 0.24 -0.74 3.04
N LEU A 42 0.92 -1.37 2.09
CA LEU A 42 0.26 -2.17 1.07
C LEU A 42 -0.37 -3.44 1.63
N ASP A 43 0.17 -3.97 2.73
CA ASP A 43 -0.40 -5.11 3.42
C ASP A 43 -1.77 -4.79 4.03
N LEU A 44 -2.05 -3.53 4.29
CA LEU A 44 -3.32 -3.06 4.85
C LEU A 44 -4.32 -2.58 3.79
N VAL A 45 -3.92 -2.57 2.53
CA VAL A 45 -4.74 -2.10 1.41
C VAL A 45 -5.62 -3.24 0.93
N ASP A 46 -6.80 -3.39 1.53
CA ASP A 46 -7.68 -4.54 1.31
C ASP A 46 -9.06 -4.18 0.72
N GLY A 47 -9.29 -2.92 0.40
CA GLY A 47 -10.56 -2.47 -0.12
C GLY A 47 -11.63 -2.25 0.95
N GLU A 48 -11.33 -2.55 2.20
CA GLU A 48 -12.26 -2.37 3.32
C GLU A 48 -11.80 -1.27 4.28
N ARG A 49 -10.50 -1.22 4.57
CA ARG A 49 -9.93 -0.18 5.43
C ARG A 49 -9.90 1.14 4.69
N THR A 50 -10.31 2.20 5.39
CA THR A 50 -10.16 3.56 4.87
C THR A 50 -8.71 4.01 5.02
N LEU A 51 -8.36 5.12 4.37
CA LEU A 51 -7.04 5.73 4.55
C LEU A 51 -6.79 6.05 6.03
N ASP A 52 -7.81 6.57 6.72
CA ASP A 52 -7.71 6.86 8.15
C ASP A 52 -7.46 5.59 8.97
N ASP A 53 -8.10 4.48 8.62
CA ASP A 53 -7.89 3.20 9.30
C ASP A 53 -6.47 2.72 9.14
N ILE A 54 -5.93 2.79 7.93
CA ILE A 54 -4.56 2.39 7.64
C ILE A 54 -3.58 3.25 8.44
N ALA A 55 -3.78 4.56 8.41
CA ALA A 55 -2.94 5.49 9.15
C ALA A 55 -3.00 5.22 10.65
N ALA A 56 -4.18 4.89 11.18
CA ALA A 56 -4.35 4.59 12.60
C ALA A 56 -3.58 3.35 13.03
N VAL A 57 -3.63 2.28 12.21
CA VAL A 57 -2.88 1.05 12.50
C VAL A 57 -1.38 1.33 12.53
N LEU A 58 -0.89 2.07 11.56
CA LEU A 58 0.54 2.38 11.47
C LEU A 58 0.97 3.35 12.57
N SER A 59 0.12 4.29 12.92
CA SER A 59 0.39 5.21 14.03
C SER A 59 0.63 4.45 15.33
N GLU A 60 -0.18 3.41 15.60
CA GLU A 60 0.02 2.57 16.78
C GLU A 60 1.37 1.85 16.75
N ARG A 61 1.77 1.36 15.58
CA ARG A 61 3.06 0.67 15.41
C ARG A 61 4.25 1.62 15.61
N TYR A 62 4.08 2.90 15.31
CA TYR A 62 5.12 3.91 15.41
C TYR A 62 4.90 4.87 16.58
N GLU A 63 4.33 4.35 17.66
CA GLU A 63 4.20 5.04 18.95
C GLU A 63 3.42 6.35 18.88
N GLY A 64 2.36 6.37 18.08
CA GLY A 64 1.49 7.52 17.98
C GLY A 64 1.91 8.58 16.99
N ALA A 65 2.91 8.29 16.15
CA ALA A 65 3.34 9.22 15.11
C ALA A 65 2.22 9.48 14.11
N ASP A 66 2.13 10.71 13.62
CA ASP A 66 1.19 11.08 12.57
C ASP A 66 1.77 10.69 11.22
N VAL A 67 1.25 9.62 10.63
CA VAL A 67 1.76 9.08 9.38
C VAL A 67 0.76 9.20 8.23
N LYS A 68 -0.38 9.85 8.45
CA LYS A 68 -1.44 9.92 7.45
C LYS A 68 -0.97 10.54 6.13
N ASP A 69 -0.24 11.65 6.20
CA ASP A 69 0.25 12.30 4.98
C ASP A 69 1.25 11.42 4.23
N ASP A 70 2.11 10.72 4.96
CA ASP A 70 3.08 9.79 4.37
C ASP A 70 2.39 8.63 3.68
N VAL A 71 1.35 8.07 4.31
CA VAL A 71 0.56 6.98 3.74
C VAL A 71 -0.15 7.46 2.47
N SER A 72 -0.78 8.63 2.54
CA SER A 72 -1.49 9.21 1.41
C SER A 72 -0.56 9.45 0.22
N GLU A 73 0.61 10.02 0.48
CA GLU A 73 1.60 10.30 -0.56
C GLU A 73 2.11 9.02 -1.22
N LEU A 74 2.39 8.00 -0.43
CA LEU A 74 2.82 6.71 -0.95
C LEU A 74 1.76 6.10 -1.84
N LEU A 75 0.51 6.08 -1.38
CA LEU A 75 -0.58 5.48 -2.14
C LEU A 75 -0.89 6.28 -3.41
N ASP A 76 -0.78 7.60 -3.36
CA ASP A 76 -0.96 8.42 -4.56
C ASP A 76 0.10 8.09 -5.62
N GLY A 77 1.36 7.94 -5.19
CA GLY A 77 2.45 7.58 -6.11
C GLY A 77 2.26 6.21 -6.76
N ILE A 78 1.84 5.23 -5.97
CA ILE A 78 1.58 3.88 -6.49
C ILE A 78 0.31 3.88 -7.32
N GLY A 79 -0.69 4.66 -6.92
CA GLY A 79 -1.94 4.81 -7.65
C GLY A 79 -1.75 5.43 -9.03
N GLU A 80 -0.78 6.34 -9.19
CA GLU A 80 -0.46 6.92 -10.50
C GLU A 80 0.00 5.87 -11.50
N ARG A 81 0.57 4.76 -11.00
CA ARG A 81 0.97 3.64 -11.84
C ARG A 81 -0.18 2.67 -12.12
N GLY A 82 -1.36 2.92 -11.55
CA GLY A 82 -2.51 2.05 -11.71
C GLY A 82 -2.47 0.77 -10.88
N LEU A 83 -1.57 0.70 -9.89
CA LEU A 83 -1.39 -0.50 -9.08
C LEU A 83 -2.28 -0.54 -7.85
N VAL A 84 -2.74 0.61 -7.40
CA VAL A 84 -3.73 0.75 -6.32
C VAL A 84 -4.91 1.54 -6.89
N VAL A 85 -6.11 1.08 -6.59
CA VAL A 85 -7.34 1.69 -7.09
C VAL A 85 -8.33 1.88 -5.96
N GLU A 86 -9.33 2.72 -6.20
CA GLU A 86 -10.42 2.91 -5.26
C GLU A 86 -11.39 1.75 -5.34
N THR A 87 -11.87 1.28 -4.19
CA THR A 87 -12.90 0.25 -4.17
C THR A 87 -14.23 0.85 -4.61
N ASP A 88 -14.88 0.24 -5.58
CA ASP A 88 -16.18 0.64 -6.04
C ASP A 88 -17.28 0.08 -5.12
N GLY A 89 -17.95 0.97 -4.48
CA GLY A 89 -19.14 0.69 -3.77
C GLY A 89 -19.18 -0.06 -2.53
#